data_a686778b7cf355b7804be9678e89753a
#
_entry.id   a686778b7cf355b7804be9678e89753a
#
_cell.length_a   1.000
_cell.length_b   1.000
_cell.length_c   1.000
_cell.angle_alpha   90.00
_cell.angle_beta   90.00
_cell.angle_gamma   90.00
#
_symmetry.space_group_name_H-M   'P 1'
#
loop_
_entity.id
_entity.type
_entity.pdbx_description
1 polymer ?
#
loop_
_entity_poly.entity_id
_entity_poly.type
_entity_poly.pdbx_seq_one_letter_code
_entity_poly.pdbx_strand_id
1 'polypeptide(L)'
;MALVTGTNGKSTTTRMLAGAVGAKHTVATNDGGDNMDAGIISALLAGKDADAIVLECDELHVPKVAERLQPAAFVLLNLTRDQLDRVGEINSIERALRAAVMAHPEATVVANCDDVLITSVAYDHPNVVWVSAGAGWTGDSVTNPRSGGHVVRSSVTHEGEADWYAVEPLPDGREFRRPTPKYKVEGETLVGPEGVAKLELKLPGRANRGNAAQAIAAAVEAFGIPLDAAVRAAADVDNVAGRYTTVHLGDHDVHLLLAKNPAGWQEALSMVDRDADGVVIAVNAQQGDGEDVSWLWDVKFEDFGDTHVVAAGERATDLAVRLTYGGIGHDTVHDPIAAIRACPPGRVEVLANYTALLNLRRALTKEEDYRA
;
A
#
# COMPACT_ATOMS: atom_id res chain seq x y z
N MET A 1 -15.49 12.33 10.69
CA MET A 1 -15.13 11.78 9.38
C MET A 1 -13.63 11.71 9.23
N ALA A 2 -13.09 10.63 8.62
CA ALA A 2 -11.69 10.49 8.26
C ALA A 2 -11.51 10.28 6.75
N LEU A 3 -10.44 10.84 6.18
CA LEU A 3 -9.96 10.59 4.84
C LEU A 3 -8.67 9.77 4.89
N VAL A 4 -8.65 8.61 4.21
CA VAL A 4 -7.49 7.74 4.07
C VAL A 4 -6.93 7.91 2.67
N THR A 5 -5.66 8.30 2.56
CA THR A 5 -5.01 8.55 1.28
C THR A 5 -3.54 8.08 1.26
N GLY A 6 -3.00 7.92 0.09
CA GLY A 6 -1.64 7.46 -0.18
C GLY A 6 -1.60 6.53 -1.39
N THR A 7 -0.47 6.39 -2.04
CA THR A 7 -0.36 5.60 -3.29
C THR A 7 -0.75 4.14 -3.09
N ASN A 8 -0.26 3.52 -2.02
CA ASN A 8 -0.52 2.11 -1.69
C ASN A 8 -1.18 1.96 -0.32
N GLY A 9 -1.96 0.88 -0.12
CA GLY A 9 -2.57 0.53 1.17
C GLY A 9 -3.91 1.19 1.49
N LYS A 10 -4.42 2.11 0.66
CA LYS A 10 -5.67 2.85 0.90
C LYS A 10 -6.85 1.96 1.30
N SER A 11 -7.25 1.04 0.45
CA SER A 11 -8.42 0.17 0.68
C SER A 11 -8.26 -0.70 1.92
N THR A 12 -7.06 -1.24 2.16
CA THR A 12 -6.75 -2.05 3.34
C THR A 12 -6.90 -1.24 4.62
N THR A 13 -6.27 -0.06 4.67
CA THR A 13 -6.32 0.82 5.84
C THR A 13 -7.73 1.34 6.08
N THR A 14 -8.47 1.69 5.02
CA THR A 14 -9.85 2.13 5.11
C THR A 14 -10.76 1.06 5.71
N ARG A 15 -10.64 -0.21 5.27
CA ARG A 15 -11.39 -1.32 5.86
C ARG A 15 -11.04 -1.57 7.32
N MET A 16 -9.76 -1.60 7.65
CA MET A 16 -9.30 -1.79 9.03
C MET A 16 -9.81 -0.66 9.93
N LEU A 17 -9.73 0.59 9.48
CA LEU A 17 -10.22 1.75 10.23
C LEU A 17 -11.75 1.73 10.35
N ALA A 18 -12.48 1.47 9.26
CA ALA A 18 -13.93 1.37 9.28
C ALA A 18 -14.42 0.24 10.21
N GLY A 19 -13.75 -0.92 10.19
CA GLY A 19 -14.01 -2.01 11.12
C GLY A 19 -13.77 -1.61 12.58
N ALA A 20 -12.65 -0.92 12.85
CA ALA A 20 -12.33 -0.45 14.21
C ALA A 20 -13.35 0.59 14.72
N VAL A 21 -13.71 1.57 13.90
CA VAL A 21 -14.72 2.59 14.24
C VAL A 21 -16.09 1.95 14.38
N GLY A 22 -16.39 0.93 13.57
CA GLY A 22 -17.62 0.12 13.62
C GLY A 22 -17.85 -0.60 14.94
N ALA A 23 -16.85 -0.72 15.81
CA ALA A 23 -17.02 -1.25 17.16
C ALA A 23 -17.93 -0.39 18.05
N LYS A 24 -18.09 0.89 17.73
CA LYS A 24 -18.92 1.83 18.51
C LYS A 24 -19.91 2.65 17.70
N HIS A 25 -19.75 2.72 16.39
CA HIS A 25 -20.46 3.63 15.50
C HIS A 25 -21.00 2.89 14.28
N THR A 26 -22.10 3.37 13.72
CA THR A 26 -22.48 3.02 12.34
C THR A 26 -21.55 3.76 11.39
N VAL A 27 -20.95 3.06 10.41
CA VAL A 27 -19.90 3.63 9.56
C VAL A 27 -20.32 3.61 8.10
N ALA A 28 -20.20 4.77 7.44
CA ALA A 28 -20.23 4.88 5.98
C ALA A 28 -18.80 4.79 5.43
N THR A 29 -18.61 3.97 4.38
CA THR A 29 -17.31 3.77 3.74
C THR A 29 -17.45 3.40 2.27
N ASN A 30 -16.44 3.71 1.45
CA ASN A 30 -16.31 3.31 0.05
C ASN A 30 -15.28 2.19 -0.11
N ASP A 31 -15.45 1.11 0.62
CA ASP A 31 -14.49 0.00 0.74
C ASP A 31 -14.30 -0.87 -0.52
N GLY A 32 -15.05 -0.56 -1.59
CA GLY A 32 -14.93 -1.21 -2.90
C GLY A 32 -13.72 -0.78 -3.75
N GLY A 33 -12.93 0.21 -3.30
CA GLY A 33 -11.81 0.78 -4.04
C GLY A 33 -12.18 1.95 -4.96
N ASP A 34 -13.44 2.39 -4.93
CA ASP A 34 -13.94 3.55 -5.68
C ASP A 34 -13.57 4.86 -4.95
N ASN A 35 -12.32 5.30 -5.12
CA ASN A 35 -11.69 6.37 -4.35
C ASN A 35 -11.79 7.77 -4.99
N MET A 36 -12.61 7.90 -6.04
CA MET A 36 -12.91 9.14 -6.74
C MET A 36 -14.29 9.68 -6.36
N ASP A 37 -14.65 10.86 -6.88
CA ASP A 37 -15.89 11.58 -6.59
C ASP A 37 -17.15 10.69 -6.58
N ALA A 38 -17.30 9.82 -7.58
CA ALA A 38 -18.49 8.97 -7.70
C ALA A 38 -18.61 7.96 -6.55
N GLY A 39 -17.52 7.29 -6.18
CA GLY A 39 -17.50 6.34 -5.06
C GLY A 39 -17.72 7.03 -3.72
N ILE A 40 -17.10 8.20 -3.52
CA ILE A 40 -17.30 9.02 -2.32
C ILE A 40 -18.76 9.45 -2.19
N ILE A 41 -19.37 9.96 -3.26
CA ILE A 41 -20.79 10.37 -3.27
C ILE A 41 -21.70 9.16 -2.98
N SER A 42 -21.42 8.01 -3.60
CA SER A 42 -22.18 6.77 -3.38
C SER A 42 -22.13 6.34 -1.92
N ALA A 43 -20.94 6.35 -1.30
CA ALA A 43 -20.76 6.02 0.11
C ALA A 43 -21.50 6.98 1.05
N LEU A 44 -21.47 8.28 0.76
CA LEU A 44 -22.18 9.29 1.54
C LEU A 44 -23.71 9.14 1.43
N LEU A 45 -24.24 8.81 0.24
CA LEU A 45 -25.67 8.59 0.04
C LEU A 45 -26.12 7.30 0.72
N ALA A 46 -25.35 6.23 0.62
CA ALA A 46 -25.68 4.96 1.28
C ALA A 46 -25.61 5.06 2.81
N GLY A 47 -24.67 5.84 3.33
CA GLY A 47 -24.42 6.02 4.76
C GLY A 47 -24.96 7.33 5.33
N LYS A 48 -26.04 7.89 4.79
CA LYS A 48 -26.61 9.19 5.22
C LYS A 48 -26.97 9.26 6.71
N ASP A 49 -27.27 8.12 7.32
CA ASP A 49 -27.64 7.99 8.73
C ASP A 49 -26.48 7.42 9.58
N ALA A 50 -25.26 7.35 9.04
CA ALA A 50 -24.10 6.83 9.76
C ALA A 50 -23.56 7.86 10.77
N ASP A 51 -23.13 7.37 11.94
CA ASP A 51 -22.51 8.20 12.99
C ASP A 51 -21.08 8.63 12.62
N ALA A 52 -20.40 7.80 11.83
CA ALA A 52 -19.03 8.04 11.41
C ALA A 52 -18.85 7.76 9.91
N ILE A 53 -17.89 8.43 9.32
CA ILE A 53 -17.56 8.30 7.89
C ILE A 53 -16.06 8.05 7.78
N VAL A 54 -15.67 6.99 7.08
CA VAL A 54 -14.28 6.64 6.78
C VAL A 54 -14.17 6.43 5.28
N LEU A 55 -13.46 7.31 4.59
CA LEU A 55 -13.39 7.30 3.11
C LEU A 55 -11.97 7.07 2.62
N GLU A 56 -11.84 6.14 1.68
CA GLU A 56 -10.71 6.07 0.77
C GLU A 56 -10.79 7.24 -0.22
N CYS A 57 -9.69 7.98 -0.38
CA CYS A 57 -9.63 9.11 -1.28
C CYS A 57 -8.33 9.09 -2.08
N ASP A 58 -8.45 9.23 -3.40
CA ASP A 58 -7.29 9.41 -4.28
C ASP A 58 -6.57 10.72 -3.95
N GLU A 59 -5.24 10.72 -4.01
CA GLU A 59 -4.39 11.82 -3.58
C GLU A 59 -4.71 13.15 -4.28
N LEU A 60 -5.06 13.08 -5.56
CA LEU A 60 -5.43 14.26 -6.37
C LEU A 60 -6.82 14.80 -6.02
N HIS A 61 -7.68 13.97 -5.43
CA HIS A 61 -9.04 14.36 -5.02
C HIS A 61 -9.11 14.89 -3.60
N VAL A 62 -8.12 14.59 -2.74
CA VAL A 62 -8.10 15.04 -1.32
C VAL A 62 -8.33 16.53 -1.16
N PRO A 63 -7.67 17.45 -1.89
CA PRO A 63 -7.89 18.89 -1.69
C PRO A 63 -9.36 19.29 -1.85
N LYS A 64 -10.00 18.83 -2.92
CA LYS A 64 -11.41 19.13 -3.23
C LYS A 64 -12.38 18.50 -2.23
N VAL A 65 -12.10 17.24 -1.84
CA VAL A 65 -12.94 16.50 -0.90
C VAL A 65 -12.82 17.09 0.50
N ALA A 66 -11.61 17.40 0.95
CA ALA A 66 -11.38 18.00 2.26
C ALA A 66 -12.02 19.38 2.39
N GLU A 67 -11.89 20.24 1.36
CA GLU A 67 -12.55 21.55 1.33
C GLU A 67 -14.06 21.46 1.53
N ARG A 68 -14.71 20.45 0.91
CA ARG A 68 -16.17 20.29 0.95
C ARG A 68 -16.68 19.57 2.19
N LEU A 69 -15.95 18.57 2.66
CA LEU A 69 -16.41 17.67 3.71
C LEU A 69 -15.83 17.97 5.09
N GLN A 70 -14.80 18.83 5.18
CA GLN A 70 -14.19 19.28 6.44
C GLN A 70 -13.84 18.08 7.36
N PRO A 71 -12.89 17.22 6.98
CA PRO A 71 -12.59 16.01 7.74
C PRO A 71 -12.03 16.32 9.13
N ALA A 72 -12.43 15.55 10.12
CA ALA A 72 -11.85 15.59 11.46
C ALA A 72 -10.52 14.83 11.57
N ALA A 73 -10.22 13.98 10.58
CA ALA A 73 -8.96 13.26 10.53
C ALA A 73 -8.48 12.99 9.09
N PHE A 74 -7.14 12.99 8.93
CA PHE A 74 -6.44 12.49 7.76
C PHE A 74 -5.57 11.30 8.16
N VAL A 75 -5.55 10.26 7.32
CA VAL A 75 -4.63 9.12 7.45
C VAL A 75 -3.77 9.08 6.19
N LEU A 76 -2.50 9.44 6.36
CA LEU A 76 -1.54 9.64 5.27
C LEU A 76 -0.55 8.48 5.24
N LEU A 77 -0.63 7.62 4.21
CA LEU A 77 0.06 6.34 4.19
C LEU A 77 1.48 6.43 3.60
N ASN A 78 1.56 6.70 2.32
CA ASN A 78 2.81 6.81 1.56
C ASN A 78 2.56 7.58 0.26
N LEU A 79 3.63 8.15 -0.29
CA LEU A 79 3.62 8.74 -1.62
C LEU A 79 4.75 8.16 -2.46
N THR A 80 4.39 7.48 -3.55
CA THR A 80 5.33 6.92 -4.53
C THR A 80 4.83 7.21 -5.94
N ARG A 81 5.69 7.06 -6.93
CA ARG A 81 5.28 7.12 -8.34
C ARG A 81 4.28 5.99 -8.61
N ASP A 82 3.14 6.32 -9.16
CA ASP A 82 2.15 5.31 -9.58
C ASP A 82 2.43 4.84 -11.01
N GLN A 83 2.85 5.75 -11.92
CA GLN A 83 3.28 5.46 -13.28
C GLN A 83 4.49 6.34 -13.64
N LEU A 84 5.43 5.82 -14.46
CA LEU A 84 6.67 6.51 -14.82
C LEU A 84 6.47 7.83 -15.57
N ASP A 85 5.39 7.94 -16.34
CA ASP A 85 5.03 9.14 -17.11
C ASP A 85 4.75 10.37 -16.21
N ARG A 86 4.71 10.19 -14.87
CA ARG A 86 4.31 11.18 -13.88
C ARG A 86 5.43 11.61 -12.92
N VAL A 87 6.69 11.54 -13.31
CA VAL A 87 7.86 11.85 -12.44
C VAL A 87 7.84 13.27 -11.87
N GLY A 88 7.31 14.26 -12.61
CA GLY A 88 7.13 15.62 -12.10
C GLY A 88 5.92 15.79 -11.17
N GLU A 89 5.04 14.80 -11.13
CA GLU A 89 3.73 14.89 -10.47
C GLU A 89 3.81 14.65 -8.96
N ILE A 90 4.72 13.78 -8.47
CA ILE A 90 4.79 13.41 -7.06
C ILE A 90 5.01 14.62 -6.13
N ASN A 91 5.90 15.53 -6.51
CA ASN A 91 6.12 16.77 -5.75
C ASN A 91 4.93 17.74 -5.86
N SER A 92 4.16 17.67 -6.94
CA SER A 92 2.91 18.43 -7.11
C SER A 92 1.82 17.87 -6.20
N ILE A 93 1.71 16.55 -6.10
CA ILE A 93 0.79 15.86 -5.19
C ILE A 93 1.16 16.18 -3.75
N GLU A 94 2.44 16.09 -3.38
CA GLU A 94 2.91 16.46 -2.05
C GLU A 94 2.49 17.89 -1.68
N ARG A 95 2.73 18.88 -2.54
CA ARG A 95 2.35 20.27 -2.29
C ARG A 95 0.84 20.45 -2.15
N ALA A 96 0.05 19.78 -3.00
CA ALA A 96 -1.41 19.85 -2.94
C ALA A 96 -1.97 19.24 -1.65
N LEU A 97 -1.48 18.06 -1.27
CA LEU A 97 -1.84 17.40 -0.02
C LEU A 97 -1.44 18.24 1.20
N ARG A 98 -0.21 18.79 1.21
CA ARG A 98 0.27 19.66 2.29
C ARG A 98 -0.64 20.88 2.45
N ALA A 99 -0.99 21.53 1.36
CA ALA A 99 -1.90 22.69 1.40
C ALA A 99 -3.28 22.29 1.93
N ALA A 100 -3.82 21.14 1.51
CA ALA A 100 -5.11 20.64 1.98
C ALA A 100 -5.09 20.31 3.47
N VAL A 101 -4.06 19.62 3.95
CA VAL A 101 -3.90 19.24 5.36
C VAL A 101 -3.74 20.50 6.24
N MET A 102 -2.90 21.43 5.82
CA MET A 102 -2.67 22.69 6.55
C MET A 102 -3.90 23.61 6.61
N ALA A 103 -4.83 23.48 5.67
CA ALA A 103 -6.11 24.20 5.71
C ALA A 103 -7.08 23.68 6.79
N HIS A 104 -6.77 22.56 7.47
CA HIS A 104 -7.62 21.94 8.49
C HIS A 104 -6.85 21.74 9.81
N PRO A 105 -6.39 22.81 10.48
CA PRO A 105 -5.50 22.73 11.65
C PRO A 105 -6.09 22.00 12.85
N GLU A 106 -7.43 21.91 12.94
CA GLU A 106 -8.13 21.18 14.01
C GLU A 106 -8.21 19.66 13.76
N ALA A 107 -7.91 19.21 12.52
CA ALA A 107 -7.99 17.80 12.20
C ALA A 107 -6.83 17.02 12.87
N THR A 108 -7.07 15.76 13.23
CA THR A 108 -6.01 14.83 13.61
C THR A 108 -5.36 14.26 12.37
N VAL A 109 -4.04 14.42 12.23
CA VAL A 109 -3.28 13.88 11.09
C VAL A 109 -2.48 12.67 11.54
N VAL A 110 -2.89 11.49 11.14
CA VAL A 110 -2.11 10.24 11.34
C VAL A 110 -1.20 10.06 10.14
N ALA A 111 0.10 10.13 10.32
CA ALA A 111 1.06 10.18 9.24
C ALA A 111 2.22 9.18 9.43
N ASN A 112 2.60 8.50 8.36
CA ASN A 112 3.75 7.61 8.33
C ASN A 112 5.05 8.42 8.39
N CYS A 113 5.78 8.36 9.50
CA CYS A 113 7.05 9.05 9.68
C CYS A 113 8.23 8.43 8.91
N ASP A 114 8.06 7.22 8.39
CA ASP A 114 9.09 6.53 7.61
C ASP A 114 9.09 6.97 6.14
N ASP A 115 8.00 7.57 5.67
CA ASP A 115 7.87 8.15 4.33
C ASP A 115 8.21 9.65 4.36
N VAL A 116 9.25 10.03 3.60
CA VAL A 116 9.77 11.42 3.55
C VAL A 116 8.75 12.40 2.99
N LEU A 117 8.00 11.97 1.95
CA LEU A 117 7.00 12.81 1.29
C LEU A 117 5.79 13.03 2.18
N ILE A 118 5.30 11.98 2.85
CA ILE A 118 4.23 12.08 3.84
C ILE A 118 4.69 12.92 5.04
N THR A 119 5.91 12.72 5.51
CA THR A 119 6.45 13.57 6.57
C THR A 119 6.45 15.04 6.13
N SER A 120 6.84 15.34 4.89
CA SER A 120 6.77 16.71 4.37
C SER A 120 5.35 17.28 4.37
N VAL A 121 4.36 16.47 3.97
CA VAL A 121 2.94 16.89 4.00
C VAL A 121 2.50 17.33 5.40
N ALA A 122 2.85 16.56 6.43
CA ALA A 122 2.34 16.75 7.78
C ALA A 122 3.27 17.57 8.70
N TYR A 123 4.50 17.88 8.28
CA TYR A 123 5.58 18.37 9.15
C TYR A 123 5.25 19.63 9.96
N ASP A 124 4.48 20.55 9.40
CA ASP A 124 4.12 21.82 10.06
C ASP A 124 2.71 21.79 10.68
N HIS A 125 2.00 20.67 10.57
CA HIS A 125 0.64 20.59 11.09
C HIS A 125 0.67 20.50 12.63
N PRO A 126 -0.21 21.25 13.35
CA PRO A 126 -0.16 21.32 14.82
C PRO A 126 -0.58 20.04 15.53
N ASN A 127 -1.37 19.17 14.88
CA ASN A 127 -1.96 17.98 15.50
C ASN A 127 -1.62 16.70 14.70
N VAL A 128 -0.34 16.25 14.79
CA VAL A 128 0.14 15.06 14.08
C VAL A 128 0.37 13.90 15.03
N VAL A 129 -0.13 12.75 14.65
CA VAL A 129 0.15 11.45 15.24
C VAL A 129 1.10 10.71 14.32
N TRP A 130 2.37 10.70 14.64
CA TRP A 130 3.40 10.00 13.87
C TRP A 130 3.36 8.50 14.11
N VAL A 131 3.35 7.73 13.03
CA VAL A 131 3.34 6.25 13.05
C VAL A 131 4.55 5.74 12.28
N SER A 132 5.35 4.87 12.90
CA SER A 132 6.36 4.08 12.19
C SER A 132 5.67 2.87 11.56
N ALA A 133 5.25 3.03 10.31
CA ALA A 133 4.55 2.01 9.53
C ALA A 133 5.45 1.27 8.53
N GLY A 134 6.71 1.70 8.43
CA GLY A 134 7.70 1.23 7.50
C GLY A 134 7.80 2.09 6.23
N ALA A 135 9.01 2.24 5.74
CA ALA A 135 9.29 2.86 4.43
C ALA A 135 9.34 1.75 3.38
N GLY A 136 8.21 1.37 2.79
CA GLY A 136 8.16 0.28 1.81
C GLY A 136 9.07 0.52 0.62
N TRP A 137 8.88 1.63 -0.09
CA TRP A 137 9.67 2.07 -1.23
C TRP A 137 10.38 3.39 -0.93
N THR A 138 11.68 3.45 -1.17
CA THR A 138 12.51 4.63 -0.87
C THR A 138 13.09 5.31 -2.11
N GLY A 139 12.97 4.70 -3.28
CA GLY A 139 13.54 5.20 -4.53
C GLY A 139 13.01 6.58 -4.96
N ASP A 140 11.79 6.92 -4.58
CA ASP A 140 11.14 8.18 -4.95
C ASP A 140 11.38 9.33 -3.96
N SER A 141 12.07 9.05 -2.85
CA SER A 141 12.30 10.01 -1.78
C SER A 141 13.79 10.17 -1.43
N VAL A 142 14.60 10.28 -2.46
CA VAL A 142 16.06 10.55 -2.35
C VAL A 142 16.36 12.03 -2.12
N THR A 143 15.38 12.91 -2.32
CA THR A 143 15.49 14.34 -2.09
C THR A 143 14.36 14.86 -1.21
N ASN A 144 14.69 15.89 -0.41
CA ASN A 144 13.71 16.62 0.37
C ASN A 144 12.79 17.44 -0.56
N PRO A 145 11.46 17.20 -0.58
CA PRO A 145 10.55 17.90 -1.50
C PRO A 145 10.44 19.40 -1.23
N ARG A 146 10.91 19.88 -0.08
CA ARG A 146 10.82 21.29 0.33
C ARG A 146 12.06 22.11 -0.02
N SER A 147 13.26 21.50 0.05
CA SER A 147 14.54 22.19 -0.21
C SER A 147 15.27 21.65 -1.43
N GLY A 148 14.91 20.47 -1.93
CA GLY A 148 15.67 19.76 -2.97
C GLY A 148 16.94 19.08 -2.47
N GLY A 149 17.26 19.23 -1.17
CA GLY A 149 18.44 18.64 -0.55
C GLY A 149 18.41 17.11 -0.50
N HIS A 150 19.57 16.49 -0.45
CA HIS A 150 19.68 15.03 -0.41
C HIS A 150 19.17 14.44 0.91
N VAL A 151 18.44 13.33 0.82
CA VAL A 151 17.98 12.55 1.98
C VAL A 151 18.92 11.38 2.20
N VAL A 152 19.54 11.34 3.38
CA VAL A 152 20.35 10.22 3.85
C VAL A 152 19.50 9.29 4.69
N ARG A 153 19.61 7.99 4.39
CA ARG A 153 19.01 6.92 5.19
C ARG A 153 20.13 6.18 5.90
N SER A 154 20.09 6.12 7.22
CA SER A 154 21.03 5.27 7.94
C SER A 154 20.65 3.82 7.71
N SER A 155 21.63 3.02 7.33
CA SER A 155 21.46 1.57 7.33
C SER A 155 21.40 1.14 8.76
N VAL A 156 20.26 0.89 9.26
CA VAL A 156 20.03 0.44 10.43
C VAL A 156 19.95 -0.35 11.18
N THR A 157 19.76 -0.32 12.01
CA THR A 157 19.70 -0.77 13.38
C THR A 157 18.52 -1.60 13.54
N HIS A 158 18.70 -2.77 14.07
CA HIS A 158 17.72 -3.63 14.70
C HIS A 158 16.28 -3.49 14.21
N GLU A 159 15.82 -4.45 13.40
CA GLU A 159 14.42 -4.66 13.02
C GLU A 159 13.75 -3.65 12.08
N GLY A 160 14.52 -3.00 11.23
CA GLY A 160 13.96 -2.25 10.10
C GLY A 160 13.43 -0.86 10.42
N GLU A 161 13.89 -0.24 11.46
CA GLU A 161 13.69 1.19 11.67
C GLU A 161 14.49 1.98 10.65
N ALA A 162 13.79 2.57 9.69
CA ALA A 162 14.41 3.52 8.79
C ALA A 162 14.60 4.84 9.53
N ASP A 163 15.79 5.14 9.97
CA ASP A 163 16.13 6.53 10.32
C ASP A 163 16.55 7.27 9.04
N TRP A 164 16.06 8.47 8.86
CA TRP A 164 16.42 9.31 7.73
C TRP A 164 16.48 10.79 8.12
N TYR A 165 17.31 11.56 7.41
CA TYR A 165 17.39 13.00 7.55
C TYR A 165 17.81 13.67 6.22
N ALA A 166 17.39 14.91 6.01
CA ALA A 166 17.89 15.73 4.91
C ALA A 166 19.23 16.38 5.30
N VAL A 167 20.19 16.36 4.39
CA VAL A 167 21.51 16.96 4.62
C VAL A 167 21.40 18.47 4.80
N GLU A 168 20.58 19.11 3.96
CA GLU A 168 20.35 20.54 4.06
C GLU A 168 19.10 20.84 4.89
N PRO A 169 19.14 21.88 5.74
CA PRO A 169 17.98 22.29 6.51
C PRO A 169 16.87 22.83 5.60
N LEU A 170 15.68 22.97 6.15
CA LEU A 170 14.58 23.69 5.52
C LEU A 170 14.94 25.17 5.29
N PRO A 171 14.22 25.90 4.41
CA PRO A 171 14.45 27.32 4.17
C PRO A 171 14.37 28.21 5.41
N ASP A 172 13.68 27.76 6.44
CA ASP A 172 13.57 28.46 7.74
C ASP A 172 14.64 28.05 8.76
N GLY A 173 15.59 27.22 8.36
CA GLY A 173 16.73 26.76 9.18
C GLY A 173 16.43 25.54 10.07
N ARG A 174 15.21 25.02 10.09
CA ARG A 174 14.89 23.79 10.85
C ARG A 174 15.48 22.56 10.16
N GLU A 175 15.90 21.61 10.96
CA GLU A 175 16.28 20.28 10.45
C GLU A 175 15.04 19.56 9.90
N PHE A 176 15.19 18.87 8.77
CA PHE A 176 14.15 18.00 8.24
C PHE A 176 14.60 16.56 8.37
N ARG A 177 14.02 15.86 9.30
CA ARG A 177 14.37 14.48 9.64
C ARG A 177 13.15 13.69 10.07
N ARG A 178 13.31 12.37 10.16
CA ARG A 178 12.29 11.47 10.65
C ARG A 178 11.78 11.90 12.03
N PRO A 179 10.48 12.16 12.17
CA PRO A 179 9.90 12.45 13.48
C PRO A 179 9.90 11.23 14.39
N THR A 180 9.90 11.46 15.70
CA THR A 180 9.73 10.39 16.68
C THR A 180 8.30 9.84 16.60
N PRO A 181 8.11 8.54 16.33
CA PRO A 181 6.77 7.98 16.24
C PRO A 181 6.09 7.88 17.61
N LYS A 182 4.77 8.15 17.63
CA LYS A 182 3.89 7.89 18.77
C LYS A 182 3.44 6.43 18.79
N TYR A 183 3.29 5.84 17.61
CA TYR A 183 2.99 4.41 17.41
C TYR A 183 4.08 3.78 16.52
N LYS A 184 4.49 2.55 16.86
CA LYS A 184 5.59 1.87 16.19
C LYS A 184 5.27 0.40 15.99
N VAL A 185 5.57 -0.13 14.81
CA VAL A 185 5.50 -1.57 14.53
C VAL A 185 6.87 -2.20 14.77
N GLU A 186 6.94 -3.13 15.69
CA GLU A 186 8.12 -3.97 15.97
C GLU A 186 7.78 -5.44 15.72
N GLY A 187 8.26 -5.99 14.60
CA GLY A 187 7.89 -7.35 14.20
C GLY A 187 6.36 -7.48 13.98
N GLU A 188 5.72 -8.28 14.83
CA GLU A 188 4.26 -8.47 14.88
C GLU A 188 3.59 -7.70 16.01
N THR A 189 4.25 -6.69 16.55
CA THR A 189 3.78 -5.97 17.72
C THR A 189 3.61 -4.50 17.41
N LEU A 190 2.51 -3.91 17.88
CA LEU A 190 2.28 -2.46 17.89
C LEU A 190 2.61 -1.93 19.29
N VAL A 191 3.52 -0.98 19.35
CA VAL A 191 3.88 -0.23 20.55
C VAL A 191 3.28 1.18 20.45
N GLY A 192 2.54 1.61 21.45
CA GLY A 192 1.91 2.91 21.51
C GLY A 192 1.77 3.43 22.95
N PRO A 193 1.20 4.63 23.14
CA PRO A 193 1.06 5.24 24.48
C PRO A 193 0.22 4.43 25.45
N GLU A 194 -0.76 3.67 24.95
CA GLU A 194 -1.65 2.85 25.76
C GLU A 194 -1.05 1.47 26.09
N GLY A 195 0.12 1.15 25.55
CA GLY A 195 0.82 -0.10 25.79
C GLY A 195 1.26 -0.83 24.52
N VAL A 196 1.37 -2.14 24.63
CA VAL A 196 1.87 -3.05 23.59
C VAL A 196 0.75 -4.00 23.20
N ALA A 197 0.52 -4.17 21.90
CA ALA A 197 -0.49 -5.07 21.35
C ALA A 197 0.10 -5.95 20.25
N LYS A 198 -0.23 -7.25 20.23
CA LYS A 198 0.15 -8.15 19.15
C LYS A 198 -0.76 -7.94 17.93
N LEU A 199 -0.18 -7.85 16.75
CA LEU A 199 -0.88 -7.73 15.48
C LEU A 199 -1.00 -9.11 14.82
N GLU A 200 -2.03 -9.88 15.19
CA GLU A 200 -2.32 -11.19 14.59
C GLU A 200 -3.23 -11.01 13.36
N LEU A 201 -2.68 -10.42 12.29
CA LEU A 201 -3.45 -10.09 11.10
C LEU A 201 -3.68 -11.32 10.22
N LYS A 202 -4.89 -11.44 9.65
CA LYS A 202 -5.19 -12.41 8.59
C LYS A 202 -4.50 -12.05 7.28
N LEU A 203 -4.28 -10.75 7.02
CA LEU A 203 -3.54 -10.28 5.86
C LEU A 203 -2.04 -10.35 6.12
N PRO A 204 -1.28 -11.10 5.31
CA PRO A 204 0.16 -11.26 5.49
C PRO A 204 0.94 -9.99 5.08
N GLY A 205 2.20 -9.95 5.47
CA GLY A 205 3.17 -8.98 5.01
C GLY A 205 3.38 -7.77 5.93
N ARG A 206 4.57 -7.20 5.81
CA ARG A 206 5.01 -6.05 6.61
C ARG A 206 4.16 -4.80 6.35
N ALA A 207 3.80 -4.56 5.09
CA ALA A 207 3.00 -3.40 4.72
C ALA A 207 1.61 -3.45 5.35
N ASN A 208 0.98 -4.63 5.46
CA ASN A 208 -0.31 -4.76 6.11
C ASN A 208 -0.22 -4.49 7.62
N ARG A 209 0.90 -4.82 8.27
CA ARG A 209 1.14 -4.41 9.66
C ARG A 209 1.27 -2.89 9.79
N GLY A 210 1.93 -2.23 8.86
CA GLY A 210 2.00 -0.77 8.78
C GLY A 210 0.63 -0.12 8.54
N ASN A 211 -0.17 -0.68 7.64
CA ASN A 211 -1.55 -0.25 7.37
C ASN A 211 -2.42 -0.39 8.63
N ALA A 212 -2.31 -1.53 9.33
CA ALA A 212 -3.02 -1.77 10.58
C ALA A 212 -2.60 -0.78 11.68
N ALA A 213 -1.30 -0.51 11.82
CA ALA A 213 -0.81 0.45 12.82
C ALA A 213 -1.40 1.84 12.60
N GLN A 214 -1.48 2.31 11.35
CA GLN A 214 -2.06 3.62 11.03
C GLN A 214 -3.59 3.63 11.22
N ALA A 215 -4.29 2.55 10.84
CA ALA A 215 -5.72 2.40 11.08
C ALA A 215 -6.06 2.40 12.58
N ILE A 216 -5.30 1.64 13.38
CA ILE A 216 -5.45 1.55 14.83
C ILE A 216 -5.16 2.91 15.48
N ALA A 217 -4.05 3.56 15.11
CA ALA A 217 -3.72 4.89 15.62
C ALA A 217 -4.83 5.91 15.31
N ALA A 218 -5.40 5.88 14.10
CA ALA A 218 -6.51 6.76 13.74
C ALA A 218 -7.79 6.43 14.53
N ALA A 219 -8.11 5.17 14.73
CA ALA A 219 -9.27 4.75 15.50
C ALA A 219 -9.17 5.21 16.97
N VAL A 220 -7.98 5.09 17.58
CA VAL A 220 -7.73 5.52 18.95
C VAL A 220 -7.74 7.04 19.07
N GLU A 221 -6.94 7.73 18.27
CA GLU A 221 -6.66 9.17 18.43
C GLU A 221 -7.77 10.08 17.89
N ALA A 222 -8.46 9.67 16.82
CA ALA A 222 -9.49 10.51 16.20
C ALA A 222 -10.92 10.09 16.57
N PHE A 223 -11.14 8.81 16.92
CA PHE A 223 -12.49 8.30 17.22
C PHE A 223 -12.65 7.80 18.67
N GLY A 224 -11.59 7.79 19.47
CA GLY A 224 -11.66 7.35 20.86
C GLY A 224 -12.03 5.88 21.02
N ILE A 225 -11.63 5.04 20.07
CA ILE A 225 -11.84 3.60 20.12
C ILE A 225 -10.76 3.00 21.04
N PRO A 226 -11.09 2.13 22.01
CA PRO A 226 -10.08 1.46 22.82
C PRO A 226 -9.10 0.66 21.96
N LEU A 227 -7.82 0.68 22.34
CA LEU A 227 -6.74 0.03 21.61
C LEU A 227 -7.04 -1.45 21.30
N ASP A 228 -7.51 -2.19 22.29
CA ASP A 228 -7.81 -3.62 22.15
C ASP A 228 -8.95 -3.91 21.17
N ALA A 229 -9.96 -3.04 21.10
CA ALA A 229 -11.04 -3.15 20.13
C ALA A 229 -10.55 -2.81 18.71
N ALA A 230 -9.74 -1.77 18.56
CA ALA A 230 -9.16 -1.38 17.28
C ALA A 230 -8.22 -2.47 16.71
N VAL A 231 -7.41 -3.08 17.57
CA VAL A 231 -6.50 -4.19 17.20
C VAL A 231 -7.30 -5.41 16.72
N ARG A 232 -8.32 -5.84 17.46
CA ARG A 232 -9.17 -6.97 17.06
C ARG A 232 -9.83 -6.72 15.72
N ALA A 233 -10.41 -5.54 15.51
CA ALA A 233 -11.10 -5.21 14.28
C ALA A 233 -10.13 -5.16 13.07
N ALA A 234 -8.93 -4.63 13.24
CA ALA A 234 -7.91 -4.64 12.20
C ALA A 234 -7.45 -6.06 11.85
N ALA A 235 -7.35 -6.95 12.86
CA ALA A 235 -6.96 -8.35 12.69
C ALA A 235 -8.01 -9.16 11.92
N ASP A 236 -9.28 -8.81 12.03
CA ASP A 236 -10.39 -9.54 11.39
C ASP A 236 -10.52 -9.29 9.88
N VAL A 237 -9.85 -8.28 9.33
CA VAL A 237 -9.85 -8.03 7.89
C VAL A 237 -9.07 -9.13 7.17
N ASP A 238 -9.76 -9.92 6.36
CA ASP A 238 -9.22 -11.10 5.67
C ASP A 238 -9.11 -10.95 4.15
N ASN A 239 -9.84 -10.02 3.56
CA ASN A 239 -9.84 -9.79 2.12
C ASN A 239 -9.90 -8.30 1.80
N VAL A 240 -9.13 -7.84 0.84
CA VAL A 240 -9.19 -6.48 0.33
C VAL A 240 -9.27 -6.51 -1.19
N ALA A 241 -10.51 -6.35 -1.68
CA ALA A 241 -10.85 -6.05 -3.09
C ALA A 241 -9.90 -6.69 -4.12
N GLY A 242 -9.73 -8.03 -4.03
CA GLY A 242 -8.99 -8.77 -5.05
C GLY A 242 -7.47 -8.58 -5.08
N ARG A 243 -6.85 -8.04 -4.02
CA ARG A 243 -5.38 -7.87 -3.98
C ARG A 243 -4.64 -9.13 -3.54
N TYR A 244 -5.28 -9.98 -2.76
CA TYR A 244 -4.78 -11.28 -2.35
C TYR A 244 -5.95 -12.26 -2.39
N THR A 245 -5.83 -13.33 -3.17
CA THR A 245 -6.90 -14.34 -3.32
C THR A 245 -6.25 -15.69 -3.60
N THR A 246 -6.71 -16.72 -2.92
CA THR A 246 -6.33 -18.10 -3.22
C THR A 246 -7.42 -18.74 -4.07
N VAL A 247 -7.04 -19.44 -5.12
CA VAL A 247 -7.91 -20.23 -5.99
C VAL A 247 -7.24 -21.56 -6.33
N HIS A 248 -8.02 -22.54 -6.78
CA HIS A 248 -7.50 -23.83 -7.21
C HIS A 248 -7.63 -23.98 -8.73
N LEU A 249 -6.57 -24.49 -9.37
CA LEU A 249 -6.55 -24.83 -10.79
C LEU A 249 -5.89 -26.20 -10.99
N GLY A 250 -6.70 -27.24 -11.19
CA GLY A 250 -6.22 -28.62 -11.22
C GLY A 250 -5.49 -29.00 -9.94
N ASP A 251 -4.22 -29.36 -10.05
CA ASP A 251 -3.35 -29.73 -8.93
C ASP A 251 -2.55 -28.56 -8.34
N HIS A 252 -2.95 -27.31 -8.65
CA HIS A 252 -2.27 -26.12 -8.18
C HIS A 252 -3.15 -25.29 -7.22
N ASP A 253 -2.55 -24.91 -6.08
CA ASP A 253 -3.07 -23.91 -5.15
C ASP A 253 -2.49 -22.55 -5.54
N VAL A 254 -3.29 -21.73 -6.20
CA VAL A 254 -2.83 -20.50 -6.85
C VAL A 254 -3.11 -19.30 -5.97
N HIS A 255 -2.07 -18.61 -5.57
CA HIS A 255 -2.14 -17.40 -4.77
C HIS A 255 -1.94 -16.17 -5.67
N LEU A 256 -3.00 -15.39 -5.85
CA LEU A 256 -3.01 -14.23 -6.73
C LEU A 256 -2.66 -12.96 -5.96
N LEU A 257 -1.61 -12.26 -6.39
CA LEU A 257 -1.11 -11.01 -5.81
C LEU A 257 -1.17 -9.88 -6.85
N LEU A 258 -1.83 -8.78 -6.50
CA LEU A 258 -1.86 -7.58 -7.33
C LEU A 258 -0.71 -6.64 -6.98
N ALA A 259 0.07 -6.23 -7.99
CA ALA A 259 1.08 -5.19 -7.89
C ALA A 259 0.89 -4.16 -9.02
N LYS A 260 0.81 -2.86 -8.71
CA LYS A 260 0.52 -1.82 -9.71
C LYS A 260 1.73 -0.97 -10.08
N ASN A 261 2.62 -0.73 -9.15
CA ASN A 261 3.77 0.17 -9.28
C ASN A 261 4.99 -0.46 -8.60
N PRO A 262 6.22 0.06 -8.77
CA PRO A 262 7.43 -0.53 -8.19
C PRO A 262 7.34 -0.80 -6.69
N ALA A 263 6.74 0.11 -5.93
CA ALA A 263 6.52 -0.06 -4.50
C ALA A 263 5.59 -1.26 -4.20
N GLY A 264 4.47 -1.35 -4.91
CA GLY A 264 3.53 -2.47 -4.81
C GLY A 264 4.17 -3.81 -5.23
N TRP A 265 5.07 -3.80 -6.23
CA TRP A 265 5.82 -5.00 -6.63
C TRP A 265 6.78 -5.45 -5.52
N GLN A 266 7.54 -4.52 -4.89
CA GLN A 266 8.40 -4.89 -3.76
C GLN A 266 7.60 -5.43 -2.57
N GLU A 267 6.42 -4.87 -2.34
CA GLU A 267 5.51 -5.37 -1.31
C GLU A 267 5.00 -6.78 -1.65
N ALA A 268 4.48 -6.99 -2.86
CA ALA A 268 3.99 -8.30 -3.32
C ALA A 268 5.10 -9.36 -3.28
N LEU A 269 6.32 -9.02 -3.73
CA LEU A 269 7.49 -9.90 -3.66
C LEU A 269 7.86 -10.28 -2.22
N SER A 270 7.64 -9.38 -1.26
CA SER A 270 7.88 -9.68 0.17
C SER A 270 6.86 -10.64 0.78
N MET A 271 5.71 -10.82 0.11
CA MET A 271 4.63 -11.72 0.55
C MET A 271 4.71 -13.11 -0.11
N VAL A 272 5.53 -13.27 -1.16
CA VAL A 272 5.74 -14.55 -1.83
C VAL A 272 6.29 -15.57 -0.84
N ASP A 273 5.67 -16.74 -0.80
CA ASP A 273 6.20 -17.88 -0.05
C ASP A 273 7.45 -18.41 -0.75
N ARG A 274 8.56 -18.46 -0.03
CA ARG A 274 9.84 -18.93 -0.57
C ARG A 274 9.88 -20.46 -0.78
N ASP A 275 8.95 -21.17 -0.15
CA ASP A 275 8.79 -22.62 -0.27
C ASP A 275 7.71 -22.97 -1.31
N ALA A 276 7.20 -22.00 -2.08
CA ALA A 276 6.26 -22.27 -3.16
C ALA A 276 6.90 -23.10 -4.27
N ASP A 277 6.11 -23.99 -4.88
CA ASP A 277 6.54 -24.89 -5.96
C ASP A 277 6.77 -24.11 -7.27
N GLY A 278 6.17 -22.94 -7.42
CA GLY A 278 6.39 -22.06 -8.56
C GLY A 278 5.97 -20.62 -8.33
N VAL A 279 6.55 -19.72 -9.12
CA VAL A 279 6.21 -18.30 -9.15
C VAL A 279 5.94 -17.88 -10.58
N VAL A 280 4.75 -17.39 -10.86
CA VAL A 280 4.37 -16.78 -12.13
C VAL A 280 4.34 -15.27 -11.98
N ILE A 281 5.07 -14.57 -12.85
CA ILE A 281 5.06 -13.11 -12.89
C ILE A 281 4.41 -12.69 -14.20
N ALA A 282 3.22 -12.08 -14.14
CA ALA A 282 2.44 -11.71 -15.32
C ALA A 282 2.38 -10.17 -15.47
N VAL A 283 2.89 -9.68 -16.59
CA VAL A 283 2.97 -8.24 -16.90
C VAL A 283 2.28 -7.95 -18.22
N ASN A 284 1.33 -7.02 -18.18
CA ASN A 284 0.72 -6.40 -19.35
C ASN A 284 1.13 -4.92 -19.45
N ALA A 285 0.86 -4.28 -20.59
CA ALA A 285 1.06 -2.84 -20.79
C ALA A 285 -0.17 -2.24 -21.47
N GLN A 286 -1.33 -2.45 -20.85
CA GLN A 286 -2.60 -1.85 -21.32
C GLN A 286 -2.83 -0.49 -20.66
N GLN A 287 -3.79 0.28 -21.15
CA GLN A 287 -4.09 1.63 -20.66
C GLN A 287 -4.22 1.71 -19.11
N GLY A 288 -4.74 0.65 -18.47
CA GLY A 288 -4.89 0.59 -17.01
C GLY A 288 -3.58 0.34 -16.24
N ASP A 289 -2.50 -0.10 -16.91
CA ASP A 289 -1.20 -0.42 -16.32
C ASP A 289 -0.14 0.66 -16.60
N GLY A 290 -0.37 1.49 -17.63
CA GLY A 290 0.66 2.29 -18.28
C GLY A 290 1.38 1.51 -19.38
N GLU A 291 1.71 2.17 -20.48
CA GLU A 291 2.35 1.53 -21.65
C GLU A 291 3.86 1.35 -21.45
N ASP A 292 4.48 2.19 -20.61
CA ASP A 292 5.90 2.14 -20.28
C ASP A 292 6.16 1.09 -19.17
N VAL A 293 6.92 0.05 -19.54
CA VAL A 293 7.33 -1.03 -18.61
C VAL A 293 8.75 -0.87 -18.09
N SER A 294 9.39 0.28 -18.28
CA SER A 294 10.76 0.53 -17.78
C SER A 294 10.85 0.47 -16.26
N TRP A 295 9.73 0.60 -15.54
CA TRP A 295 9.63 0.37 -14.09
C TRP A 295 10.07 -1.03 -13.65
N LEU A 296 10.10 -2.02 -14.55
CA LEU A 296 10.64 -3.36 -14.27
C LEU A 296 12.10 -3.31 -13.77
N TRP A 297 12.86 -2.28 -14.18
CA TRP A 297 14.24 -2.09 -13.76
C TRP A 297 14.37 -1.51 -12.34
N ASP A 298 13.32 -0.92 -11.81
CA ASP A 298 13.26 -0.43 -10.43
C ASP A 298 12.91 -1.55 -9.44
N VAL A 299 12.29 -2.64 -9.92
CA VAL A 299 11.87 -3.78 -9.09
C VAL A 299 13.04 -4.74 -8.87
N LYS A 300 13.25 -5.13 -7.62
CA LYS A 300 14.26 -6.14 -7.24
C LYS A 300 13.65 -7.53 -7.25
N PHE A 301 13.88 -8.26 -8.34
CA PHE A 301 13.41 -9.64 -8.49
C PHE A 301 14.44 -10.68 -8.02
N GLU A 302 15.62 -10.29 -7.57
CA GLU A 302 16.79 -11.15 -7.39
C GLU A 302 16.68 -12.17 -6.24
N ASP A 303 15.61 -12.16 -5.47
CA ASP A 303 15.48 -12.92 -4.22
C ASP A 303 14.67 -14.23 -4.36
N PHE A 304 14.53 -14.81 -5.55
CA PHE A 304 13.73 -16.05 -5.72
C PHE A 304 14.49 -17.36 -5.39
N GLY A 305 15.80 -17.31 -5.23
CA GLY A 305 16.60 -18.51 -4.96
C GLY A 305 16.48 -19.55 -6.08
N ASP A 306 16.18 -20.81 -5.70
CA ASP A 306 16.00 -21.92 -6.64
C ASP A 306 14.52 -22.14 -7.04
N THR A 307 13.61 -21.24 -6.68
CA THR A 307 12.18 -21.36 -7.02
C THR A 307 11.98 -21.31 -8.53
N HIS A 308 11.12 -22.18 -9.07
CA HIS A 308 10.75 -22.17 -10.49
C HIS A 308 9.98 -20.90 -10.86
N VAL A 309 10.57 -20.05 -11.70
CA VAL A 309 9.99 -18.75 -12.11
C VAL A 309 9.52 -18.80 -13.55
N VAL A 310 8.31 -18.34 -13.83
CA VAL A 310 7.74 -18.22 -15.17
C VAL A 310 7.34 -16.79 -15.48
N ALA A 311 7.94 -16.20 -16.52
CA ALA A 311 7.54 -14.89 -17.04
C ALA A 311 6.31 -15.03 -17.95
N ALA A 312 5.24 -14.27 -17.67
CA ALA A 312 3.96 -14.37 -18.36
C ALA A 312 3.37 -13.00 -18.71
N GLY A 313 2.23 -13.00 -19.42
CA GLY A 313 1.52 -11.80 -19.85
C GLY A 313 1.98 -11.28 -21.22
N GLU A 314 1.40 -10.16 -21.64
CA GLU A 314 1.71 -9.53 -22.95
C GLU A 314 3.18 -9.08 -23.03
N ARG A 315 3.76 -8.67 -21.90
CA ARG A 315 5.14 -8.19 -21.78
C ARG A 315 6.09 -9.23 -21.17
N ALA A 316 5.75 -10.53 -21.31
CA ALA A 316 6.57 -11.62 -20.82
C ALA A 316 8.03 -11.57 -21.32
N THR A 317 8.24 -11.16 -22.57
CA THR A 317 9.57 -11.02 -23.15
C THR A 317 10.41 -9.91 -22.50
N ASP A 318 9.81 -8.74 -22.21
CA ASP A 318 10.48 -7.64 -21.52
C ASP A 318 10.85 -8.06 -20.08
N LEU A 319 9.93 -8.73 -19.42
CA LEU A 319 10.17 -9.30 -18.09
C LEU A 319 11.29 -10.35 -18.12
N ALA A 320 11.28 -11.24 -19.10
CA ALA A 320 12.33 -12.26 -19.26
C ALA A 320 13.73 -11.63 -19.42
N VAL A 321 13.83 -10.54 -20.18
CA VAL A 321 15.09 -9.76 -20.26
C VAL A 321 15.50 -9.26 -18.87
N ARG A 322 14.58 -8.65 -18.09
CA ARG A 322 14.87 -8.16 -16.75
C ARG A 322 15.31 -9.29 -15.80
N LEU A 323 14.64 -10.45 -15.83
CA LEU A 323 14.98 -11.61 -15.02
C LEU A 323 16.36 -12.17 -15.40
N THR A 324 16.67 -12.26 -16.70
CA THR A 324 18.00 -12.65 -17.19
C THR A 324 19.10 -11.75 -16.63
N TYR A 325 18.92 -10.41 -16.66
CA TYR A 325 19.87 -9.46 -16.09
C TYR A 325 19.97 -9.56 -14.56
N GLY A 326 18.91 -10.01 -13.89
CA GLY A 326 18.91 -10.32 -12.45
C GLY A 326 19.55 -11.66 -12.11
N GLY A 327 19.99 -12.43 -13.10
CA GLY A 327 20.57 -13.76 -12.88
C GLY A 327 19.57 -14.82 -12.46
N ILE A 328 18.28 -14.61 -12.71
CA ILE A 328 17.18 -15.51 -12.30
C ILE A 328 16.90 -16.51 -13.42
N GLY A 329 16.98 -17.80 -13.09
CA GLY A 329 16.53 -18.88 -13.98
C GLY A 329 15.02 -18.79 -14.15
N HIS A 330 14.53 -18.77 -15.40
CA HIS A 330 13.11 -18.65 -15.68
C HIS A 330 12.71 -19.28 -17.02
N ASP A 331 11.45 -19.66 -17.12
CA ASP A 331 10.78 -19.95 -18.38
C ASP A 331 9.95 -18.74 -18.85
N THR A 332 9.57 -18.72 -20.12
CA THR A 332 8.73 -17.67 -20.68
C THR A 332 7.51 -18.29 -21.35
N VAL A 333 6.33 -18.02 -20.78
CA VAL A 333 5.04 -18.54 -21.26
C VAL A 333 4.03 -17.40 -21.26
N HIS A 334 3.67 -16.86 -22.43
CA HIS A 334 2.84 -15.66 -22.54
C HIS A 334 1.44 -15.82 -21.92
N ASP A 335 0.80 -16.97 -22.09
CA ASP A 335 -0.51 -17.23 -21.49
C ASP A 335 -0.38 -17.53 -20.00
N PRO A 336 -0.99 -16.74 -19.09
CA PRO A 336 -0.83 -16.95 -17.65
C PRO A 336 -1.42 -18.26 -17.13
N ILE A 337 -2.47 -18.82 -17.75
CA ILE A 337 -3.00 -20.13 -17.37
C ILE A 337 -2.00 -21.22 -17.72
N ALA A 338 -1.46 -21.19 -18.94
CA ALA A 338 -0.42 -22.11 -19.35
C ALA A 338 0.86 -21.97 -18.50
N ALA A 339 1.19 -20.74 -18.07
CA ALA A 339 2.31 -20.48 -17.16
C ALA A 339 2.11 -21.14 -15.79
N ILE A 340 0.91 -21.06 -15.21
CA ILE A 340 0.57 -21.75 -13.95
C ILE A 340 0.70 -23.26 -14.13
N ARG A 341 0.16 -23.81 -15.22
CA ARG A 341 0.23 -25.25 -15.53
C ARG A 341 1.65 -25.75 -15.86
N ALA A 342 2.57 -24.85 -16.20
CA ALA A 342 3.98 -25.18 -16.41
C ALA A 342 4.77 -25.30 -15.10
N CYS A 343 4.25 -24.75 -13.99
CA CYS A 343 4.84 -24.94 -12.67
C CYS A 343 4.64 -26.39 -12.16
N PRO A 344 5.50 -26.89 -11.27
CA PRO A 344 5.23 -28.13 -10.54
C PRO A 344 3.87 -28.10 -9.83
N PRO A 345 3.18 -29.24 -9.67
CA PRO A 345 1.98 -29.33 -8.85
C PRO A 345 2.22 -28.87 -7.41
N GLY A 346 1.26 -28.15 -6.83
CA GLY A 346 1.34 -27.62 -5.48
C GLY A 346 1.06 -26.12 -5.43
N ARG A 347 1.77 -25.39 -4.58
CA ARG A 347 1.56 -23.96 -4.37
C ARG A 347 2.23 -23.12 -5.45
N VAL A 348 1.44 -22.28 -6.12
CA VAL A 348 1.93 -21.34 -7.14
C VAL A 348 1.57 -19.91 -6.74
N GLU A 349 2.59 -19.08 -6.56
CA GLU A 349 2.42 -17.64 -6.33
C GLU A 349 2.34 -16.92 -7.67
N VAL A 350 1.29 -16.13 -7.89
CA VAL A 350 1.08 -15.37 -9.12
C VAL A 350 1.08 -13.87 -8.81
N LEU A 351 2.15 -13.19 -9.22
CA LEU A 351 2.24 -11.74 -9.13
C LEU A 351 1.85 -11.13 -10.47
N ALA A 352 0.87 -10.25 -10.47
CA ALA A 352 0.39 -9.65 -11.71
C ALA A 352 0.07 -8.16 -11.56
N ASN A 353 0.29 -7.39 -12.64
CA ASN A 353 -0.22 -6.05 -12.67
C ASN A 353 -1.74 -6.02 -12.95
N TYR A 354 -2.35 -4.85 -12.95
CA TYR A 354 -3.80 -4.73 -12.88
C TYR A 354 -4.54 -5.46 -14.01
N THR A 355 -4.17 -5.20 -15.27
CA THR A 355 -4.88 -5.83 -16.40
C THR A 355 -4.50 -7.30 -16.58
N ALA A 356 -3.27 -7.69 -16.25
CA ALA A 356 -2.87 -9.09 -16.26
C ALA A 356 -3.68 -9.90 -15.24
N LEU A 357 -3.84 -9.41 -14.02
CA LEU A 357 -4.65 -10.06 -13.00
C LEU A 357 -6.13 -10.12 -13.39
N LEU A 358 -6.68 -9.02 -13.91
CA LEU A 358 -8.07 -8.97 -14.35
C LEU A 358 -8.35 -9.98 -15.47
N ASN A 359 -7.45 -10.07 -16.45
CA ASN A 359 -7.55 -11.01 -17.57
C ASN A 359 -7.39 -12.45 -17.09
N LEU A 360 -6.42 -12.71 -16.21
CA LEU A 360 -6.22 -14.04 -15.61
C LEU A 360 -7.47 -14.50 -14.83
N ARG A 361 -8.06 -13.66 -14.00
CA ARG A 361 -9.29 -14.01 -13.26
C ARG A 361 -10.44 -14.36 -14.19
N ARG A 362 -10.62 -13.59 -15.28
CA ARG A 362 -11.65 -13.89 -16.29
C ARG A 362 -11.35 -15.19 -17.05
N ALA A 363 -10.09 -15.53 -17.25
CA ALA A 363 -9.69 -16.78 -17.88
C ALA A 363 -9.92 -17.96 -16.94
N LEU A 364 -9.49 -17.85 -15.68
CA LEU A 364 -9.68 -18.90 -14.66
C LEU A 364 -11.13 -19.34 -14.52
N THR A 365 -12.09 -18.43 -14.53
CA THR A 365 -13.52 -18.79 -14.42
C THR A 365 -14.08 -19.61 -15.59
N LYS A 366 -13.30 -19.79 -16.66
CA LYS A 366 -13.68 -20.60 -17.83
C LYS A 366 -13.02 -21.99 -17.83
N GLU A 367 -12.07 -22.22 -16.95
CA GLU A 367 -11.38 -23.51 -16.84
C GLU A 367 -12.29 -24.52 -16.09
N GLU A 368 -12.36 -25.74 -16.59
CA GLU A 368 -13.23 -26.80 -16.03
C GLU A 368 -12.75 -27.28 -14.64
N ASP A 369 -11.46 -27.16 -14.36
CA ASP A 369 -10.79 -27.57 -13.13
C ASP A 369 -10.55 -26.40 -12.14
N TYR A 370 -11.16 -25.23 -12.40
CA TYR A 370 -11.11 -24.05 -11.52
C TYR A 370 -12.07 -24.19 -10.33
N ARG A 371 -11.58 -23.80 -9.15
CA ARG A 371 -12.37 -23.63 -7.91
C ARG A 371 -11.92 -22.35 -7.19
N ALA A 372 -12.90 -21.51 -6.80
CA ALA A 372 -12.70 -20.27 -6.07
C ALA A 372 -12.50 -20.51 -4.57
#